data_4d068ad8ae624b5188c6501ac8e5af7c
#
_entry.id   4d068ad8ae624b5188c6501ac8e5af7c
#
_cell.length_a   1.000
_cell.length_b   1.000
_cell.length_c   1.000
_cell.angle_alpha   90.00
_cell.angle_beta   90.00
_cell.angle_gamma   90.00
#
_symmetry.space_group_name_H-M   'P 1'
#
loop_
_entity.id
_entity.type
_entity.pdbx_description
1 polymer ?
#
loop_
_entity_poly.entity_id
_entity_poly.type
_entity_poly.pdbx_seq_one_letter_code
_entity_poly.pdbx_strand_id
1 'polypeptide(L)'
;MRSIEIDQLDVDLGGRPVLRDIRLHLDRGELVGLLGPNGAGKTTLLRAILALASTRTGRVLVEGKPSRPGRSEIGYVPQRHEFTWDFPISVEQAVMSGRTGRMGLLRRPGVTDWRAVGDALDRVELTELRRRPVGELSGGQRQRVLVARALALAPRILLLDEPFTGLDMPTQELLGQLFISLAGEQHAVLMTTHDLATAVDTCTRLVLLNGRIIADGRPSDLQDVEPWTKTFGVSESSPLLKLVKAT
;
A
#
# COMPACT_ATOMS: atom_id res chain seq x y z
N MET A 1 3.88 14.23 12.31
CA MET A 1 2.49 14.74 12.07
C MET A 1 1.67 13.60 11.48
N ARG A 2 0.56 13.23 12.14
CA ARG A 2 -0.25 12.07 11.74
C ARG A 2 -0.90 12.26 10.37
N SER A 3 -0.57 11.38 9.45
CA SER A 3 -1.18 11.33 8.11
C SER A 3 -2.48 10.51 8.11
N ILE A 4 -2.48 9.39 8.87
CA ILE A 4 -3.67 8.56 9.11
C ILE A 4 -3.82 8.37 10.61
N GLU A 5 -5.05 8.42 11.11
CA GLU A 5 -5.41 8.06 12.48
C GLU A 5 -6.67 7.21 12.44
N ILE A 6 -6.59 6.02 13.04
CA ILE A 6 -7.67 5.06 13.17
C ILE A 6 -7.94 4.85 14.66
N ASP A 7 -9.18 5.05 15.08
CA ASP A 7 -9.59 4.95 16.47
C ASP A 7 -10.77 4.02 16.63
N GLN A 8 -10.55 2.90 17.35
CA GLN A 8 -11.55 1.87 17.71
C GLN A 8 -12.38 1.37 16.52
N LEU A 9 -11.71 1.13 15.38
CA LEU A 9 -12.40 0.75 14.15
C LEU A 9 -12.82 -0.72 14.17
N ASP A 10 -14.12 -0.95 13.96
CA ASP A 10 -14.68 -2.26 13.65
C ASP A 10 -15.22 -2.30 12.22
N VAL A 11 -14.95 -3.40 11.51
CA VAL A 11 -15.45 -3.64 10.16
C VAL A 11 -16.06 -5.03 10.06
N ASP A 12 -17.28 -5.08 9.51
CA ASP A 12 -17.96 -6.32 9.15
C ASP A 12 -18.10 -6.42 7.63
N LEU A 13 -17.85 -7.60 7.05
CA LEU A 13 -18.10 -7.90 5.65
C LEU A 13 -19.13 -9.03 5.53
N GLY A 14 -20.23 -8.76 4.84
CA GLY A 14 -21.31 -9.74 4.69
C GLY A 14 -21.86 -10.25 6.04
N GLY A 15 -21.92 -9.38 7.05
CA GLY A 15 -22.37 -9.72 8.41
C GLY A 15 -21.35 -10.47 9.27
N ARG A 16 -20.14 -10.74 8.74
CA ARG A 16 -19.06 -11.40 9.49
C ARG A 16 -18.04 -10.38 9.99
N PRO A 17 -17.60 -10.49 11.27
CA PRO A 17 -16.56 -9.62 11.80
C PRO A 17 -15.22 -9.91 11.11
N VAL A 18 -14.57 -8.85 10.60
CA VAL A 18 -13.25 -8.93 9.96
C VAL A 18 -12.21 -8.16 10.75
N LEU A 19 -12.55 -6.96 11.21
CA LEU A 19 -11.66 -6.14 12.03
C LEU A 19 -12.37 -5.75 13.34
N ARG A 20 -11.64 -5.77 14.45
CA ARG A 20 -12.14 -5.41 15.78
C ARG A 20 -11.14 -4.57 16.56
N ASP A 21 -11.63 -3.46 17.11
CA ASP A 21 -10.90 -2.50 17.95
C ASP A 21 -9.55 -2.11 17.35
N ILE A 22 -9.52 -1.80 16.04
CA ILE A 22 -8.30 -1.36 15.38
C ILE A 22 -7.97 0.07 15.82
N ARG A 23 -6.77 0.23 16.36
CA ARG A 23 -6.16 1.51 16.69
C ARG A 23 -4.81 1.59 16.01
N LEU A 24 -4.66 2.49 15.06
CA LEU A 24 -3.45 2.62 14.26
C LEU A 24 -3.23 4.07 13.89
N HIS A 25 -2.00 4.51 13.86
CA HIS A 25 -1.63 5.77 13.24
C HIS A 25 -0.51 5.55 12.23
N LEU A 26 -0.41 6.43 11.26
CA LEU A 26 0.67 6.48 10.29
C LEU A 26 1.17 7.92 10.23
N ASP A 27 2.46 8.10 10.48
CA ASP A 27 3.11 9.39 10.43
C ASP A 27 3.81 9.63 9.09
N ARG A 28 4.11 10.89 8.80
CA ARG A 28 4.93 11.25 7.64
C ARG A 28 6.34 10.72 7.83
N GLY A 29 6.94 10.27 6.75
CA GLY A 29 8.29 9.71 6.77
C GLY A 29 8.36 8.26 7.24
N GLU A 30 7.21 7.62 7.55
CA GLU A 30 7.17 6.21 7.90
C GLU A 30 6.90 5.32 6.67
N LEU A 31 7.63 4.21 6.60
CA LEU A 31 7.30 3.05 5.76
C LEU A 31 6.86 1.93 6.70
N VAL A 32 5.54 1.71 6.79
CA VAL A 32 4.93 0.75 7.71
C VAL A 32 4.54 -0.51 6.96
N GLY A 33 5.03 -1.66 7.43
CA GLY A 33 4.64 -2.99 6.97
C GLY A 33 3.45 -3.53 7.77
N LEU A 34 2.32 -3.77 7.11
CA LEU A 34 1.15 -4.43 7.69
C LEU A 34 1.20 -5.93 7.37
N LEU A 35 1.56 -6.72 8.35
CA LEU A 35 1.82 -8.16 8.24
C LEU A 35 0.67 -8.98 8.85
N GLY A 36 0.41 -10.13 8.26
CA GLY A 36 -0.59 -11.07 8.78
C GLY A 36 -0.95 -12.13 7.75
N PRO A 37 -1.58 -13.25 8.17
CA PRO A 37 -1.99 -14.32 7.27
C PRO A 37 -3.04 -13.86 6.25
N ASN A 38 -3.33 -14.73 5.27
CA ASN A 38 -4.45 -14.51 4.37
C ASN A 38 -5.76 -14.51 5.17
N GLY A 39 -6.64 -13.54 4.89
CA GLY A 39 -7.88 -13.35 5.65
C GLY A 39 -7.72 -12.56 6.95
N ALA A 40 -6.53 -12.13 7.34
CA ALA A 40 -6.29 -11.32 8.55
C ALA A 40 -6.99 -9.94 8.56
N GLY A 41 -7.50 -9.48 7.39
CA GLY A 41 -8.17 -8.19 7.26
C GLY A 41 -7.30 -7.08 6.67
N LYS A 42 -6.09 -7.37 6.14
CA LYS A 42 -5.16 -6.36 5.59
C LYS A 42 -5.81 -5.49 4.52
N THR A 43 -6.29 -6.09 3.43
CA THR A 43 -7.00 -5.37 2.35
C THR A 43 -8.27 -4.68 2.86
N THR A 44 -8.98 -5.29 3.83
CA THR A 44 -10.16 -4.67 4.46
C THR A 44 -9.78 -3.39 5.20
N LEU A 45 -8.65 -3.38 5.90
CA LEU A 45 -8.15 -2.18 6.57
C LEU A 45 -7.79 -1.09 5.57
N LEU A 46 -7.09 -1.42 4.48
CA LEU A 46 -6.80 -0.45 3.41
C LEU A 46 -8.10 0.11 2.80
N ARG A 47 -9.09 -0.74 2.52
CA ARG A 47 -10.40 -0.30 2.01
C ARG A 47 -11.16 0.57 3.01
N ALA A 48 -11.05 0.31 4.31
CA ALA A 48 -11.63 1.18 5.34
C ALA A 48 -10.94 2.56 5.39
N ILE A 49 -9.61 2.60 5.25
CA ILE A 49 -8.86 3.87 5.15
C ILE A 49 -9.31 4.67 3.91
N LEU A 50 -9.59 4.00 2.79
CA LEU A 50 -10.09 4.60 1.56
C LEU A 50 -11.59 4.96 1.62
N ALA A 51 -12.28 4.64 2.72
CA ALA A 51 -13.73 4.73 2.87
C ALA A 51 -14.50 3.92 1.81
N LEU A 52 -13.93 2.81 1.35
CA LEU A 52 -14.53 1.84 0.41
C LEU A 52 -15.14 0.62 1.12
N ALA A 53 -14.94 0.48 2.43
CA ALA A 53 -15.59 -0.52 3.27
C ALA A 53 -16.44 0.19 4.33
N SER A 54 -17.64 -0.34 4.56
CA SER A 54 -18.52 0.17 5.61
C SER A 54 -17.94 -0.15 6.99
N THR A 55 -17.81 0.85 7.84
CA THR A 55 -17.36 0.71 9.21
C THR A 55 -18.58 0.54 10.12
N ARG A 56 -18.48 -0.38 11.09
CA ARG A 56 -19.53 -0.59 12.10
C ARG A 56 -19.42 0.44 13.23
N THR A 57 -18.20 0.61 13.73
CA THR A 57 -17.88 1.57 14.80
C THR A 57 -16.52 2.21 14.52
N GLY A 58 -16.18 3.24 15.26
CA GLY A 58 -14.89 3.91 15.15
C GLY A 58 -14.81 4.93 14.03
N ARG A 59 -13.62 5.46 13.82
CA ARG A 59 -13.38 6.51 12.84
C ARG A 59 -12.00 6.37 12.19
N VAL A 60 -11.91 6.85 10.96
CA VAL A 60 -10.66 6.99 10.21
C VAL A 60 -10.49 8.46 9.84
N LEU A 61 -9.39 9.06 10.27
CA LEU A 61 -9.01 10.42 9.88
C LEU A 61 -7.80 10.35 8.93
N VAL A 62 -7.84 11.16 7.89
CA VAL A 62 -6.77 11.36 6.92
C VAL A 62 -6.41 12.84 6.92
N GLU A 63 -5.16 13.17 7.26
CA GLU A 63 -4.72 14.55 7.45
C GLU A 63 -5.68 15.33 8.38
N GLY A 64 -6.08 14.71 9.50
CA GLY A 64 -6.97 15.26 10.51
C GLY A 64 -8.45 15.41 10.13
N LYS A 65 -8.86 14.94 8.93
CA LYS A 65 -10.24 15.03 8.45
C LYS A 65 -10.83 13.64 8.25
N PRO A 66 -12.14 13.42 8.47
CA PRO A 66 -12.79 12.13 8.21
C PRO A 66 -12.47 11.61 6.82
N SER A 67 -12.16 10.31 6.73
CA SER A 67 -11.90 9.68 5.44
C SER A 67 -13.16 9.67 4.58
N ARG A 68 -12.96 9.83 3.26
CA ARG A 68 -14.00 9.79 2.23
C ARG A 68 -13.42 9.23 0.93
N PRO A 69 -14.22 8.61 0.06
CA PRO A 69 -13.75 8.10 -1.22
C PRO A 69 -13.13 9.20 -2.10
N GLY A 70 -12.11 8.84 -2.87
CA GLY A 70 -11.51 9.73 -3.87
C GLY A 70 -10.65 10.87 -3.32
N ARG A 71 -10.14 10.76 -2.09
CA ARG A 71 -9.19 11.74 -1.54
C ARG A 71 -7.90 11.78 -2.35
N SER A 72 -7.55 12.97 -2.83
CA SER A 72 -6.33 13.18 -3.63
C SER A 72 -5.03 13.07 -2.80
N GLU A 73 -5.14 13.07 -1.47
CA GLU A 73 -4.00 12.90 -0.57
C GLU A 73 -3.52 11.46 -0.50
N ILE A 74 -4.34 10.48 -0.95
CA ILE A 74 -4.02 9.05 -0.89
C ILE A 74 -3.84 8.50 -2.30
N GLY A 75 -2.66 7.95 -2.59
CA GLY A 75 -2.41 7.05 -3.71
C GLY A 75 -2.62 5.61 -3.27
N TYR A 76 -3.38 4.85 -4.05
CA TYR A 76 -3.61 3.44 -3.78
C TYR A 76 -3.10 2.56 -4.91
N VAL A 77 -2.30 1.57 -4.55
CA VAL A 77 -1.82 0.53 -5.46
C VAL A 77 -2.52 -0.78 -5.08
N PRO A 78 -3.53 -1.21 -5.85
CA PRO A 78 -4.24 -2.47 -5.62
C PRO A 78 -3.38 -3.66 -6.00
N GLN A 79 -3.81 -4.87 -5.61
CA GLN A 79 -3.25 -6.10 -6.14
C GLN A 79 -3.37 -6.13 -7.67
N ARG A 80 -2.33 -6.61 -8.35
CA ARG A 80 -2.19 -6.56 -9.82
C ARG A 80 -3.38 -7.17 -10.59
N HIS A 81 -4.02 -8.22 -10.07
CA HIS A 81 -5.15 -8.89 -10.72
C HIS A 81 -6.47 -8.11 -10.66
N GLU A 82 -6.54 -7.04 -9.87
CA GLU A 82 -7.73 -6.16 -9.80
C GLU A 82 -7.78 -5.15 -10.97
N PHE A 83 -6.75 -5.07 -11.82
CA PHE A 83 -6.69 -4.14 -12.95
C PHE A 83 -6.90 -4.87 -14.29
N THR A 84 -7.76 -4.30 -15.15
CA THR A 84 -8.05 -4.84 -16.50
C THR A 84 -6.96 -4.43 -17.47
N TRP A 85 -6.12 -5.37 -17.89
CA TRP A 85 -4.96 -5.13 -18.75
C TRP A 85 -5.26 -5.22 -20.25
N ASP A 86 -6.41 -5.78 -20.63
CA ASP A 86 -6.80 -5.97 -22.04
C ASP A 86 -7.39 -4.70 -22.68
N PHE A 87 -7.39 -3.58 -21.95
CA PHE A 87 -7.88 -2.31 -22.46
C PHE A 87 -6.84 -1.66 -23.40
N PRO A 88 -7.19 -1.20 -24.60
CA PRO A 88 -6.26 -0.71 -25.61
C PRO A 88 -5.79 0.73 -25.32
N ILE A 89 -5.09 0.92 -24.18
CA ILE A 89 -4.51 2.22 -23.81
C ILE A 89 -2.98 2.09 -23.64
N SER A 90 -2.29 3.22 -23.84
CA SER A 90 -0.86 3.29 -23.58
C SER A 90 -0.55 3.37 -22.07
N VAL A 91 0.70 3.09 -21.71
CA VAL A 91 1.21 3.23 -20.34
C VAL A 91 0.94 4.65 -19.79
N GLU A 92 1.25 5.70 -20.57
CA GLU A 92 1.02 7.09 -20.12
C GLU A 92 -0.46 7.41 -19.92
N GLN A 93 -1.36 6.82 -20.72
CA GLN A 93 -2.81 6.97 -20.53
C GLN A 93 -3.30 6.25 -19.28
N ALA A 94 -2.78 5.04 -19.01
CA ALA A 94 -3.07 4.31 -17.79
C ALA A 94 -2.62 5.09 -16.55
N VAL A 95 -1.42 5.67 -16.58
CA VAL A 95 -0.90 6.50 -15.48
C VAL A 95 -1.70 7.80 -15.34
N MET A 96 -2.08 8.44 -16.47
CA MET A 96 -2.93 9.63 -16.48
C MET A 96 -4.28 9.39 -15.81
N SER A 97 -4.85 8.17 -15.94
CA SER A 97 -6.13 7.83 -15.28
C SER A 97 -6.07 8.01 -13.74
N GLY A 98 -4.90 7.92 -13.12
CA GLY A 98 -4.70 8.21 -11.70
C GLY A 98 -5.01 9.65 -11.31
N ARG A 99 -4.97 10.59 -12.25
CA ARG A 99 -5.24 12.01 -12.00
C ARG A 99 -6.71 12.42 -12.16
N THR A 100 -7.58 11.51 -12.61
CA THR A 100 -8.98 11.81 -12.91
C THR A 100 -9.71 12.48 -11.75
N GLY A 101 -9.47 12.00 -10.51
CA GLY A 101 -10.08 12.60 -9.32
C GLY A 101 -9.63 14.05 -9.03
N ARG A 102 -8.45 14.43 -9.52
CA ARG A 102 -7.87 15.78 -9.36
C ARG A 102 -8.26 16.72 -10.48
N MET A 103 -8.37 16.20 -11.71
CA MET A 103 -8.76 16.96 -12.90
C MET A 103 -10.25 17.26 -12.94
N GLY A 104 -11.10 16.35 -12.41
CA GLY A 104 -12.54 16.35 -12.63
C GLY A 104 -12.93 15.72 -13.98
N LEU A 105 -14.20 15.30 -14.10
CA LEU A 105 -14.69 14.48 -15.21
C LEU A 105 -14.72 15.18 -16.59
N LEU A 106 -14.78 16.51 -16.61
CA LEU A 106 -14.98 17.29 -17.85
C LEU A 106 -13.73 18.05 -18.31
N ARG A 107 -12.64 17.99 -17.56
CA ARG A 107 -11.42 18.73 -17.89
C ARG A 107 -10.44 17.87 -18.67
N ARG A 108 -9.90 18.40 -19.74
CA ARG A 108 -8.78 17.77 -20.47
C ARG A 108 -7.48 17.92 -19.67
N PRO A 109 -6.57 16.91 -19.72
CA PRO A 109 -5.27 16.99 -19.09
C PRO A 109 -4.48 18.22 -19.55
N GLY A 110 -3.96 19.01 -18.62
CA GLY A 110 -3.10 20.16 -18.89
C GLY A 110 -1.61 19.81 -18.78
N VAL A 111 -0.76 20.81 -18.97
CA VAL A 111 0.72 20.65 -18.89
C VAL A 111 1.15 20.10 -17.53
N THR A 112 0.55 20.57 -16.44
CA THR A 112 0.86 20.08 -15.07
C THR A 112 0.49 18.62 -14.87
N ASP A 113 -0.55 18.13 -15.55
CA ASP A 113 -0.97 16.74 -15.46
C ASP A 113 -0.01 15.84 -16.22
N TRP A 114 0.40 16.25 -17.43
CA TRP A 114 1.40 15.52 -18.21
C TRP A 114 2.78 15.52 -17.55
N ARG A 115 3.18 16.61 -16.90
CA ARG A 115 4.41 16.64 -16.11
C ARG A 115 4.37 15.63 -14.99
N ALA A 116 3.29 15.60 -14.18
CA ALA A 116 3.15 14.64 -13.10
C ALA A 116 3.15 13.17 -13.57
N VAL A 117 2.61 12.90 -14.79
CA VAL A 117 2.69 11.59 -15.42
C VAL A 117 4.15 11.27 -15.81
N GLY A 118 4.86 12.22 -16.40
CA GLY A 118 6.29 12.07 -16.76
C GLY A 118 7.13 11.74 -15.52
N ASP A 119 7.02 12.57 -14.47
CA ASP A 119 7.74 12.39 -13.21
C ASP A 119 7.44 11.02 -12.57
N ALA A 120 6.18 10.58 -12.63
CA ALA A 120 5.80 9.27 -12.10
C ALA A 120 6.38 8.11 -12.92
N LEU A 121 6.41 8.23 -14.25
CA LEU A 121 7.02 7.22 -15.14
C LEU A 121 8.54 7.14 -14.96
N ASP A 122 9.21 8.27 -14.78
CA ASP A 122 10.66 8.31 -14.51
C ASP A 122 10.99 7.60 -13.20
N ARG A 123 10.22 7.83 -12.12
CA ARG A 123 10.43 7.19 -10.82
C ARG A 123 10.33 5.66 -10.85
N VAL A 124 9.56 5.10 -11.78
CA VAL A 124 9.39 3.65 -11.93
C VAL A 124 10.14 3.08 -13.15
N GLU A 125 11.01 3.87 -13.79
CA GLU A 125 11.79 3.48 -14.97
C GLU A 125 10.93 2.94 -16.13
N LEU A 126 9.84 3.63 -16.47
CA LEU A 126 8.94 3.27 -17.57
C LEU A 126 8.87 4.34 -18.67
N THR A 127 9.70 5.35 -18.66
CA THR A 127 9.67 6.47 -19.61
C THR A 127 9.77 6.01 -21.06
N GLU A 128 10.67 5.06 -21.36
CA GLU A 128 10.83 4.50 -22.71
C GLU A 128 9.62 3.70 -23.19
N LEU A 129 8.82 3.19 -22.24
CA LEU A 129 7.62 2.39 -22.52
C LEU A 129 6.32 3.21 -22.51
N ARG A 130 6.38 4.53 -22.34
CA ARG A 130 5.22 5.42 -22.15
C ARG A 130 4.13 5.26 -23.20
N ARG A 131 4.50 4.99 -24.48
CA ARG A 131 3.57 4.83 -25.60
C ARG A 131 3.13 3.38 -25.84
N ARG A 132 3.73 2.41 -25.14
CA ARG A 132 3.45 0.99 -25.32
C ARG A 132 2.06 0.66 -24.78
N PRO A 133 1.28 -0.21 -25.48
CA PRO A 133 0.01 -0.72 -24.95
C PRO A 133 0.23 -1.48 -23.63
N VAL A 134 -0.65 -1.25 -22.61
CA VAL A 134 -0.52 -1.91 -21.31
C VAL A 134 -0.68 -3.43 -21.39
N GLY A 135 -1.40 -3.94 -22.39
CA GLY A 135 -1.57 -5.37 -22.63
C GLY A 135 -0.28 -6.12 -23.00
N GLU A 136 0.72 -5.41 -23.55
CA GLU A 136 2.01 -5.98 -24.00
C GLU A 136 3.08 -5.99 -22.88
N LEU A 137 2.74 -5.52 -21.68
CA LEU A 137 3.70 -5.41 -20.59
C LEU A 137 3.89 -6.72 -19.84
N SER A 138 5.12 -6.96 -19.35
CA SER A 138 5.42 -8.02 -18.41
C SER A 138 4.73 -7.78 -17.06
N GLY A 139 4.68 -8.82 -16.20
CA GLY A 139 4.09 -8.70 -14.87
C GLY A 139 4.72 -7.62 -14.00
N GLY A 140 6.06 -7.51 -14.02
CA GLY A 140 6.77 -6.48 -13.28
C GLY A 140 6.54 -5.07 -13.84
N GLN A 141 6.49 -4.94 -15.18
CA GLN A 141 6.16 -3.67 -15.82
C GLN A 141 4.72 -3.22 -15.49
N ARG A 142 3.76 -4.13 -15.47
CA ARG A 142 2.38 -3.84 -15.06
C ARG A 142 2.32 -3.34 -13.62
N GLN A 143 3.05 -3.97 -12.70
CA GLN A 143 3.11 -3.50 -11.31
C GLN A 143 3.69 -2.08 -11.22
N ARG A 144 4.76 -1.80 -11.95
CA ARG A 144 5.36 -0.45 -12.03
C ARG A 144 4.38 0.58 -12.60
N VAL A 145 3.51 0.21 -13.56
CA VAL A 145 2.42 1.09 -14.05
C VAL A 145 1.42 1.42 -12.94
N LEU A 146 1.02 0.45 -12.10
CA LEU A 146 0.11 0.71 -10.99
C LEU A 146 0.72 1.66 -9.96
N VAL A 147 2.00 1.49 -9.66
CA VAL A 147 2.74 2.40 -8.77
C VAL A 147 2.83 3.80 -9.38
N ALA A 148 3.24 3.93 -10.66
CA ALA A 148 3.28 5.22 -11.36
C ALA A 148 1.91 5.92 -11.37
N ARG A 149 0.83 5.17 -11.61
CA ARG A 149 -0.55 5.68 -11.58
C ARG A 149 -0.91 6.28 -10.22
N ALA A 150 -0.50 5.63 -9.13
CA ALA A 150 -0.72 6.16 -7.79
C ALA A 150 0.15 7.41 -7.53
N LEU A 151 1.41 7.39 -7.95
CA LEU A 151 2.35 8.51 -7.80
C LEU A 151 1.96 9.75 -8.63
N ALA A 152 1.38 9.56 -9.82
CA ALA A 152 0.92 10.66 -10.67
C ALA A 152 -0.14 11.54 -9.97
N LEU A 153 -0.87 11.01 -8.98
CA LEU A 153 -1.75 11.80 -8.13
C LEU A 153 -0.99 12.81 -7.26
N ALA A 154 0.34 12.69 -7.13
CA ALA A 154 1.17 13.40 -6.18
C ALA A 154 0.61 13.30 -4.74
N PRO A 155 0.42 12.07 -4.23
CA PRO A 155 -0.21 11.84 -2.94
C PRO A 155 0.77 12.14 -1.80
N ARG A 156 0.26 12.41 -0.61
CA ARG A 156 1.06 12.46 0.63
C ARG A 156 1.12 11.12 1.34
N ILE A 157 0.17 10.25 1.05
CA ILE A 157 -0.01 8.93 1.64
C ILE A 157 -0.05 7.91 0.52
N LEU A 158 0.70 6.82 0.65
CA LEU A 158 0.69 5.72 -0.29
C LEU A 158 0.25 4.45 0.41
N LEU A 159 -0.83 3.85 -0.08
CA LEU A 159 -1.34 2.56 0.37
C LEU A 159 -1.01 1.51 -0.69
N LEU A 160 -0.28 0.47 -0.30
CA LEU A 160 0.21 -0.58 -1.19
C LEU A 160 -0.35 -1.93 -0.76
N ASP A 161 -1.14 -2.58 -1.61
CA ASP A 161 -1.71 -3.89 -1.31
C ASP A 161 -0.91 -4.99 -2.00
N GLU A 162 -0.02 -5.64 -1.24
CA GLU A 162 0.90 -6.70 -1.67
C GLU A 162 1.72 -6.33 -2.93
N PRO A 163 2.47 -5.21 -2.92
CA PRO A 163 3.09 -4.64 -4.11
C PRO A 163 4.19 -5.50 -4.73
N PHE A 164 4.74 -6.48 -4.00
CA PHE A 164 5.86 -7.32 -4.46
C PHE A 164 5.43 -8.71 -4.96
N THR A 165 4.15 -9.07 -4.80
CA THR A 165 3.67 -10.42 -5.12
C THR A 165 3.87 -10.78 -6.59
N GLY A 166 4.59 -11.88 -6.83
CA GLY A 166 4.85 -12.42 -8.18
C GLY A 166 5.76 -11.55 -9.04
N LEU A 167 6.65 -10.77 -8.43
CA LEU A 167 7.68 -9.99 -9.11
C LEU A 167 9.03 -10.72 -9.06
N ASP A 168 9.87 -10.46 -10.05
CA ASP A 168 11.27 -10.84 -10.06
C ASP A 168 12.09 -9.94 -9.10
N MET A 169 13.25 -10.43 -8.67
CA MET A 169 14.11 -9.74 -7.70
C MET A 169 14.48 -8.31 -8.14
N PRO A 170 14.92 -8.05 -9.40
CA PRO A 170 15.26 -6.68 -9.81
C PRO A 170 14.08 -5.70 -9.69
N THR A 171 12.86 -6.15 -10.01
CA THR A 171 11.65 -5.30 -9.86
C THR A 171 11.31 -5.08 -8.39
N GLN A 172 11.50 -6.08 -7.51
CA GLN A 172 11.30 -5.93 -6.08
C GLN A 172 12.28 -4.92 -5.48
N GLU A 173 13.57 -5.02 -5.83
CA GLU A 173 14.60 -4.08 -5.38
C GLU A 173 14.30 -2.65 -5.82
N LEU A 174 13.96 -2.43 -7.10
CA LEU A 174 13.60 -1.12 -7.63
C LEU A 174 12.44 -0.50 -6.86
N LEU A 175 11.36 -1.25 -6.67
CA LEU A 175 10.19 -0.74 -5.94
C LEU A 175 10.45 -0.55 -4.45
N GLY A 176 11.25 -1.43 -3.82
CA GLY A 176 11.67 -1.29 -2.43
C GLY A 176 12.44 0.00 -2.20
N GLN A 177 13.47 0.27 -3.02
CA GLN A 177 14.23 1.52 -2.99
C GLN A 177 13.35 2.75 -3.21
N LEU A 178 12.40 2.66 -4.15
CA LEU A 178 11.44 3.73 -4.38
C LEU A 178 10.58 4.02 -3.14
N PHE A 179 10.06 2.99 -2.46
CA PHE A 179 9.23 3.20 -1.27
C PHE A 179 10.04 3.76 -0.09
N ILE A 180 11.29 3.34 0.09
CA ILE A 180 12.21 3.90 1.07
C ILE A 180 12.48 5.39 0.76
N SER A 181 12.76 5.72 -0.51
CA SER A 181 12.96 7.11 -0.95
C SER A 181 11.74 7.98 -0.68
N LEU A 182 10.54 7.49 -1.00
CA LEU A 182 9.29 8.20 -0.75
C LEU A 182 9.07 8.48 0.74
N ALA A 183 9.36 7.53 1.63
CA ALA A 183 9.31 7.76 3.07
C ALA A 183 10.34 8.84 3.48
N GLY A 184 11.56 8.79 2.95
CA GLY A 184 12.58 9.84 3.15
C GLY A 184 12.13 11.23 2.67
N GLU A 185 11.32 11.30 1.62
CA GLU A 185 10.67 12.52 1.10
C GLU A 185 9.43 12.93 1.90
N GLN A 186 9.23 12.39 3.09
CA GLN A 186 8.11 12.69 4.00
C GLN A 186 6.73 12.22 3.51
N HIS A 187 6.68 11.23 2.61
CA HIS A 187 5.43 10.49 2.37
C HIS A 187 5.17 9.52 3.51
N ALA A 188 3.90 9.27 3.81
CA ALA A 188 3.47 8.20 4.71
C ALA A 188 3.15 6.97 3.85
N VAL A 189 3.85 5.86 4.04
CA VAL A 189 3.68 4.65 3.22
C VAL A 189 3.20 3.50 4.09
N LEU A 190 2.06 2.91 3.76
CA LEU A 190 1.53 1.68 4.39
C LEU A 190 1.49 0.56 3.35
N MET A 191 2.24 -0.48 3.58
CA MET A 191 2.37 -1.62 2.67
C MET A 191 1.86 -2.90 3.34
N THR A 192 0.90 -3.59 2.72
CA THR A 192 0.58 -4.96 3.14
C THR A 192 1.54 -5.94 2.50
N THR A 193 1.99 -6.93 3.24
CA THR A 193 2.80 -8.01 2.71
C THR A 193 2.66 -9.28 3.56
N HIS A 194 2.96 -10.41 2.96
CA HIS A 194 3.16 -11.68 3.65
C HIS A 194 4.64 -12.11 3.64
N ASP A 195 5.49 -11.35 2.94
CA ASP A 195 6.94 -11.54 2.93
C ASP A 195 7.58 -10.80 4.10
N LEU A 196 7.93 -11.58 5.13
CA LEU A 196 8.52 -11.08 6.34
C LEU A 196 9.94 -10.53 6.13
N ALA A 197 10.76 -11.22 5.31
CA ALA A 197 12.15 -10.80 5.10
C ALA A 197 12.19 -9.41 4.47
N THR A 198 11.47 -9.21 3.37
CA THR A 198 11.36 -7.90 2.72
C THR A 198 10.80 -6.83 3.67
N ALA A 199 9.80 -7.17 4.51
CA ALA A 199 9.21 -6.19 5.42
C ALA A 199 10.19 -5.74 6.51
N VAL A 200 10.96 -6.67 7.09
CA VAL A 200 11.96 -6.38 8.12
C VAL A 200 13.08 -5.50 7.57
N ASP A 201 13.54 -5.78 6.34
CA ASP A 201 14.65 -5.06 5.73
C ASP A 201 14.25 -3.65 5.23
N THR A 202 12.99 -3.45 4.85
CA THR A 202 12.57 -2.20 4.21
C THR A 202 11.74 -1.29 5.10
N CYS A 203 10.94 -1.85 6.03
CA CYS A 203 10.00 -1.05 6.81
C CYS A 203 10.62 -0.47 8.07
N THR A 204 10.30 0.78 8.36
CA THR A 204 10.70 1.46 9.60
C THR A 204 9.89 1.00 10.81
N ARG A 205 8.71 0.42 10.56
CA ARG A 205 7.76 -0.05 11.58
C ARG A 205 6.92 -1.19 11.02
N LEU A 206 6.61 -2.17 11.86
CA LEU A 206 5.78 -3.33 11.52
C LEU A 206 4.53 -3.35 12.39
N VAL A 207 3.41 -3.70 11.77
CA VAL A 207 2.12 -3.91 12.43
C VAL A 207 1.65 -5.33 12.14
N LEU A 208 1.50 -6.14 13.18
CA LEU A 208 1.02 -7.50 13.09
C LEU A 208 -0.50 -7.53 13.25
N LEU A 209 -1.19 -7.99 12.22
CA LEU A 209 -2.66 -7.99 12.14
C LEU A 209 -3.21 -9.41 12.01
N ASN A 210 -4.19 -9.74 12.84
CA ASN A 210 -5.05 -10.92 12.67
C ASN A 210 -6.45 -10.63 13.25
N GLY A 211 -7.28 -9.94 12.46
CA GLY A 211 -8.58 -9.41 12.91
C GLY A 211 -8.45 -8.27 13.93
N ARG A 212 -7.33 -8.22 14.66
CA ARG A 212 -6.93 -7.16 15.61
C ARG A 212 -5.44 -6.88 15.41
N ILE A 213 -4.98 -5.72 15.86
CA ILE A 213 -3.54 -5.47 15.96
C ILE A 213 -3.02 -6.28 17.16
N ILE A 214 -2.07 -7.17 16.87
CA ILE A 214 -1.45 -8.05 17.86
C ILE A 214 -0.17 -7.40 18.40
N ALA A 215 0.61 -6.76 17.51
CA ALA A 215 1.80 -6.01 17.88
C ALA A 215 2.03 -4.88 16.90
N ASP A 216 2.72 -3.84 17.35
CA ASP A 216 3.03 -2.64 16.60
C ASP A 216 4.33 -2.05 17.15
N GLY A 217 5.39 -1.97 16.33
CA GLY A 217 6.70 -1.49 16.77
C GLY A 217 7.72 -1.51 15.64
N ARG A 218 8.96 -1.10 15.95
CA ARG A 218 10.09 -1.25 15.04
C ARG A 218 10.44 -2.72 14.88
N PRO A 219 11.06 -3.16 13.78
CA PRO A 219 11.53 -4.54 13.65
C PRO A 219 12.37 -5.01 14.87
N SER A 220 13.26 -4.16 15.37
CA SER A 220 14.07 -4.43 16.58
C SER A 220 13.27 -4.61 17.86
N ASP A 221 12.08 -4.04 17.96
CA ASP A 221 11.22 -4.11 19.15
C ASP A 221 10.31 -5.34 19.12
N LEU A 222 10.24 -6.05 17.99
CA LEU A 222 9.38 -7.20 17.72
C LEU A 222 10.14 -8.53 17.64
N GLN A 223 11.25 -8.66 18.38
CA GLN A 223 12.07 -9.89 18.43
C GLN A 223 11.42 -11.03 19.25
N ASP A 224 10.42 -10.71 20.06
CA ASP A 224 9.68 -11.72 20.80
C ASP A 224 8.83 -12.58 19.84
N VAL A 225 8.86 -13.89 20.08
CA VAL A 225 8.22 -14.91 19.24
C VAL A 225 6.71 -14.95 19.42
N GLU A 226 6.20 -14.63 20.60
CA GLU A 226 4.79 -14.76 20.97
C GLU A 226 3.86 -13.95 20.04
N PRO A 227 4.08 -12.66 19.73
CA PRO A 227 3.24 -11.91 18.82
C PRO A 227 3.16 -12.54 17.42
N TRP A 228 4.26 -13.12 16.93
CA TRP A 228 4.32 -13.77 15.62
C TRP A 228 3.57 -15.09 15.58
N THR A 229 3.76 -15.96 16.60
CA THR A 229 3.01 -17.22 16.71
C THR A 229 1.51 -16.95 16.79
N LYS A 230 1.10 -15.95 17.56
CA LYS A 230 -0.28 -15.54 17.70
C LYS A 230 -0.87 -14.97 16.41
N THR A 231 -0.08 -14.20 15.66
CA THR A 231 -0.54 -13.59 14.41
C THR A 231 -0.70 -14.61 13.31
N PHE A 232 0.31 -15.47 13.10
CA PHE A 232 0.37 -16.39 11.97
C PHE A 232 -0.14 -17.80 12.28
N GLY A 233 -0.42 -18.12 13.55
CA GLY A 233 -0.88 -19.44 13.95
C GLY A 233 0.17 -20.54 13.75
N VAL A 234 1.48 -20.19 13.80
CA VAL A 234 2.60 -21.10 13.60
C VAL A 234 3.21 -21.56 14.92
N SER A 235 3.86 -22.73 14.93
CA SER A 235 4.59 -23.22 16.09
C SER A 235 5.90 -22.45 16.30
N GLU A 236 6.45 -22.49 17.52
CA GLU A 236 7.75 -21.86 17.86
C GLU A 236 8.94 -22.41 17.05
N SER A 237 8.80 -23.60 16.47
CA SER A 237 9.81 -24.21 15.60
C SER A 237 9.72 -23.75 14.14
N SER A 238 8.79 -22.88 13.80
CA SER A 238 8.58 -22.40 12.42
C SER A 238 9.83 -21.71 11.86
N PRO A 239 10.21 -21.99 10.60
CA PRO A 239 11.29 -21.25 9.91
C PRO A 239 11.06 -19.73 9.87
N LEU A 240 9.81 -19.28 9.85
CA LEU A 240 9.43 -17.87 9.90
C LEU A 240 10.04 -17.17 11.13
N LEU A 241 10.06 -17.85 12.30
CA LEU A 241 10.59 -17.28 13.54
C LEU A 241 12.13 -17.23 13.60
N LYS A 242 12.82 -17.95 12.73
CA LYS A 242 14.28 -17.81 12.60
C LYS A 242 14.68 -16.46 12.03
N LEU A 243 13.88 -15.93 11.09
CA LEU A 243 14.08 -14.58 10.52
C LEU A 243 13.88 -13.50 11.58
N VAL A 244 12.86 -13.64 12.42
CA VAL A 244 12.59 -12.68 13.52
C VAL A 244 13.74 -12.60 14.53
N LYS A 245 14.35 -13.74 14.87
CA LYS A 245 15.47 -13.80 15.83
C LYS A 245 16.82 -13.33 15.26
N ALA A 246 16.92 -13.22 13.93
CA ALA A 246 18.14 -12.79 13.23
C ALA A 246 18.20 -11.27 12.99
N THR A 247 17.11 -10.56 13.32
CA THR A 247 16.94 -9.10 13.20
C THR A 247 17.18 -8.42 14.54
#